data_2dc4d5dd87eb8828e1696d9c2106c8b8
#
_entry.id   2dc4d5dd87eb8828e1696d9c2106c8b8
#
_cell.length_a   1.000
_cell.length_b   1.000
_cell.length_c   1.000
_cell.angle_alpha   90.00
_cell.angle_beta   90.00
_cell.angle_gamma   90.00
#
_symmetry.space_group_name_H-M   'P 1'
#
loop_
_entity.id
_entity.type
_entity.pdbx_description
1 polymer ?
#
loop_
_entity_poly.entity_id
_entity_poly.type
_entity_poly.pdbx_seq_one_letter_code
_entity_poly.pdbx_strand_id
1 'polypeptide(L)'
;VLSVLDVDEDSWLIFDLTVEKSWKMGLYSEKTGVLGLGNETAGAGWMKHSCPSGAAEMKDGRDASVCERVLPETVFGPEFTALFGSQAVISRENDHFYYVEPLVQSGTAYVFGGGHVAQELVPVLKKVGFRCVIMDDREMFANRQVFPDADQVIVGDMERIGDYVSIRPQDYVCVMTRGHQFDYYVQKQALALKPCYLGVMGSKNKIRVVTERLLEDGFSNEEIKACHMPIGLGIHAETPQEIAVSVAAEMISVRAERLGKIRR
;
A
#
# COMPACT_ATOMS: atom_id res chain seq x y z
N VAL A 1 4.10 -4.27 -18.60
CA VAL A 1 3.19 -4.53 -17.46
C VAL A 1 3.46 -3.53 -16.34
N LEU A 2 4.69 -3.42 -15.84
CA LEU A 2 5.01 -2.56 -14.70
C LEU A 2 4.79 -1.05 -14.94
N SER A 3 4.79 -0.59 -16.19
CA SER A 3 4.55 0.82 -16.54
C SER A 3 3.06 1.20 -16.59
N VAL A 4 2.18 0.22 -16.52
CA VAL A 4 0.71 0.39 -16.60
C VAL A 4 0.07 0.25 -15.22
N LEU A 5 0.79 -0.38 -14.28
CA LEU A 5 0.35 -0.51 -12.90
C LEU A 5 0.48 0.86 -12.21
N ASP A 6 -0.64 1.48 -11.92
CA ASP A 6 -0.65 2.57 -10.95
C ASP A 6 -0.24 1.97 -9.59
N VAL A 7 0.87 2.46 -9.04
CA VAL A 7 1.45 1.96 -7.78
C VAL A 7 0.47 2.12 -6.62
N ASP A 8 -0.65 2.78 -6.85
CA ASP A 8 -1.54 3.29 -5.84
C ASP A 8 -2.90 2.57 -5.74
N GLU A 9 -3.15 1.53 -6.54
CA GLU A 9 -4.43 0.79 -6.48
C GLU A 9 -4.27 -0.73 -6.50
N ASP A 10 -5.27 -1.42 -5.95
CA ASP A 10 -5.34 -2.87 -6.03
C ASP A 10 -5.57 -3.28 -7.49
N SER A 11 -4.76 -4.21 -7.94
CA SER A 11 -4.76 -4.69 -9.31
C SER A 11 -4.71 -6.21 -9.34
N TRP A 12 -5.26 -6.80 -10.39
CA TRP A 12 -5.29 -8.24 -10.58
C TRP A 12 -4.77 -8.61 -11.96
N LEU A 13 -3.97 -9.65 -11.99
CA LEU A 13 -3.55 -10.31 -13.22
C LEU A 13 -4.56 -11.41 -13.54
N ILE A 14 -5.07 -11.41 -14.77
CA ILE A 14 -6.07 -12.34 -15.23
C ILE A 14 -5.47 -13.17 -16.35
N PHE A 15 -5.58 -14.49 -16.24
CA PHE A 15 -5.28 -15.41 -17.33
C PHE A 15 -6.56 -16.12 -17.75
N ASP A 16 -6.95 -15.95 -19.00
CA ASP A 16 -7.97 -16.76 -19.65
C ASP A 16 -7.29 -18.00 -20.26
N LEU A 17 -7.55 -19.13 -19.69
CA LEU A 17 -6.99 -20.43 -20.04
C LEU A 17 -8.03 -21.33 -20.74
N THR A 18 -9.17 -20.77 -21.13
CA THR A 18 -10.32 -21.48 -21.68
C THR A 18 -9.97 -22.28 -22.94
N VAL A 19 -9.12 -21.72 -23.79
CA VAL A 19 -8.70 -22.40 -25.03
C VAL A 19 -7.36 -23.10 -24.82
N GLU A 20 -7.32 -24.41 -24.97
CA GLU A 20 -6.10 -25.21 -24.86
C GLU A 20 -5.01 -24.69 -25.83
N LYS A 21 -3.81 -24.45 -25.29
CA LYS A 21 -2.65 -23.88 -26.03
C LYS A 21 -2.80 -22.43 -26.52
N SER A 22 -3.89 -21.75 -26.14
CA SER A 22 -4.10 -20.33 -26.48
C SER A 22 -4.64 -19.60 -25.25
N TRP A 23 -3.73 -19.11 -24.43
CA TRP A 23 -4.09 -18.33 -23.25
C TRP A 23 -4.04 -16.83 -23.57
N LYS A 24 -4.89 -16.07 -22.89
CA LYS A 24 -4.87 -14.60 -22.92
C LYS A 24 -4.56 -14.08 -21.53
N MET A 25 -3.92 -12.93 -21.46
CA MET A 25 -3.59 -12.27 -20.22
C MET A 25 -4.17 -10.86 -20.21
N GLY A 26 -4.77 -10.47 -19.11
CA GLY A 26 -5.29 -9.14 -18.85
C GLY A 26 -4.87 -8.62 -17.49
N LEU A 27 -4.95 -7.32 -17.32
CA LEU A 27 -4.77 -6.62 -16.07
C LEU A 27 -6.07 -5.92 -15.70
N TYR A 28 -6.50 -6.00 -14.48
CA TYR A 28 -7.64 -5.24 -13.97
C TYR A 28 -7.22 -4.37 -12.79
N SER A 29 -7.72 -3.15 -12.75
CA SER A 29 -7.76 -2.32 -11.56
C SER A 29 -9.11 -1.58 -11.47
N GLU A 30 -9.49 -1.18 -10.25
CA GLU A 30 -10.77 -0.48 -10.07
C GLU A 30 -10.84 0.86 -10.82
N LYS A 31 -9.71 1.55 -10.98
CA LYS A 31 -9.65 2.86 -11.65
C LYS A 31 -9.53 2.76 -13.15
N THR A 32 -8.68 1.86 -13.64
CA THR A 32 -8.39 1.75 -15.07
C THR A 32 -9.30 0.76 -15.80
N GLY A 33 -10.02 -0.11 -15.07
CA GLY A 33 -10.78 -1.19 -15.64
C GLY A 33 -9.88 -2.31 -16.19
N VAL A 34 -10.37 -3.08 -17.15
CA VAL A 34 -9.64 -4.20 -17.76
C VAL A 34 -8.75 -3.70 -18.90
N LEU A 35 -7.46 -3.98 -18.80
CA LEU A 35 -6.48 -3.77 -19.84
C LEU A 35 -6.02 -5.12 -20.40
N GLY A 36 -6.23 -5.36 -21.69
CA GLY A 36 -5.75 -6.56 -22.37
C GLY A 36 -4.28 -6.44 -22.73
N LEU A 37 -3.47 -7.38 -22.26
CA LEU A 37 -2.10 -7.58 -22.69
C LEU A 37 -2.11 -8.71 -23.73
N GLY A 38 -2.45 -8.39 -24.99
CA GLY A 38 -2.56 -9.40 -26.04
C GLY A 38 -1.23 -10.02 -26.42
N ASN A 39 -1.24 -11.31 -26.73
CA ASN A 39 -0.18 -11.95 -27.51
C ASN A 39 -0.40 -11.56 -28.98
N GLU A 40 0.62 -11.13 -29.72
CA GLU A 40 0.52 -10.65 -31.12
C GLU A 40 -0.06 -11.67 -32.11
N THR A 41 -0.28 -12.92 -31.68
CA THR A 41 -0.80 -14.01 -32.51
C THR A 41 -2.28 -14.35 -32.33
N ALA A 42 -2.97 -13.77 -31.34
CA ALA A 42 -4.39 -14.03 -31.10
C ALA A 42 -5.23 -12.79 -31.41
N GLY A 43 -6.05 -12.87 -32.45
CA GLY A 43 -6.78 -11.74 -33.04
C GLY A 43 -7.55 -10.84 -32.08
N ALA A 44 -7.29 -9.58 -32.23
CA ALA A 44 -8.13 -8.38 -32.22
C ALA A 44 -9.22 -8.14 -31.16
N GLY A 45 -9.53 -9.02 -30.24
CA GLY A 45 -10.66 -8.79 -29.31
C GLY A 45 -10.31 -7.90 -28.11
N TRP A 46 -9.14 -8.10 -27.51
CA TRP A 46 -8.73 -7.43 -26.28
C TRP A 46 -7.99 -6.09 -26.49
N MET A 47 -7.42 -5.86 -27.67
CA MET A 47 -6.63 -4.65 -27.95
C MET A 47 -7.44 -3.40 -28.28
N LYS A 48 -8.77 -3.49 -28.45
CA LYS A 48 -9.57 -2.34 -28.89
C LYS A 48 -9.83 -1.28 -27.83
N HIS A 49 -9.43 -1.50 -26.59
CA HIS A 49 -9.72 -0.58 -25.49
C HIS A 49 -8.48 -0.06 -24.72
N SER A 50 -7.27 -0.24 -25.26
CA SER A 50 -6.10 0.41 -24.69
C SER A 50 -6.04 1.87 -25.10
N CYS A 51 -6.23 2.80 -24.18
CA CYS A 51 -5.86 4.19 -24.40
C CYS A 51 -4.34 4.26 -24.57
N PRO A 52 -3.82 4.80 -25.70
CA PRO A 52 -2.39 5.06 -25.81
C PRO A 52 -2.03 6.24 -24.92
N SER A 53 -1.18 6.01 -23.93
CA SER A 53 -0.41 7.06 -23.26
C SER A 53 0.63 7.59 -24.25
N GLY A 54 0.25 8.55 -25.05
CA GLY A 54 1.15 9.18 -26.02
C GLY A 54 0.34 10.07 -26.94
N ALA A 55 0.44 11.38 -26.75
CA ALA A 55 -0.19 12.40 -27.56
C ALA A 55 0.13 12.19 -29.04
N ALA A 56 -0.86 11.75 -29.82
CA ALA A 56 -0.91 12.00 -31.24
C ALA A 56 -2.19 12.79 -31.51
N GLU A 57 -2.02 14.02 -31.96
CA GLU A 57 -3.09 14.93 -32.36
C GLU A 57 -4.07 14.24 -33.33
N MET A 58 -5.29 13.97 -32.88
CA MET A 58 -6.40 13.73 -33.77
C MET A 58 -7.05 15.07 -34.14
N LYS A 59 -6.96 15.41 -35.41
CA LYS A 59 -7.71 16.49 -36.05
C LYS A 59 -9.20 16.11 -36.11
N ASP A 60 -9.91 16.38 -35.05
CA ASP A 60 -11.36 16.59 -35.03
C ASP A 60 -11.79 16.76 -33.56
N GLY A 61 -11.81 17.95 -33.11
CA GLY A 61 -12.47 18.61 -31.97
C GLY A 61 -13.28 17.80 -30.93
N ARG A 62 -12.99 16.52 -30.68
CA ARG A 62 -13.57 15.71 -29.61
C ARG A 62 -12.54 15.48 -28.53
N ASP A 63 -12.91 15.91 -27.34
CA ASP A 63 -12.13 15.80 -26.12
C ASP A 63 -11.66 14.34 -25.87
N ALA A 64 -10.34 14.12 -25.94
CA ALA A 64 -9.71 12.81 -25.81
C ALA A 64 -9.65 12.30 -24.35
N SER A 65 -10.44 12.88 -23.44
CA SER A 65 -10.35 12.63 -21.99
C SER A 65 -11.33 11.57 -21.44
N VAL A 66 -12.18 10.96 -22.26
CA VAL A 66 -13.10 9.91 -21.78
C VAL A 66 -12.75 8.59 -22.44
N CYS A 67 -11.72 7.93 -21.90
CA CYS A 67 -11.56 6.50 -22.14
C CYS A 67 -12.67 5.78 -21.36
N GLU A 68 -13.60 5.17 -22.08
CA GLU A 68 -14.71 4.44 -21.47
C GLU A 68 -14.14 3.26 -20.66
N ARG A 69 -14.35 3.30 -19.34
CA ARG A 69 -13.87 2.27 -18.42
C ARG A 69 -14.54 0.94 -18.75
N VAL A 70 -13.75 -0.05 -19.16
CA VAL A 70 -14.28 -1.40 -19.43
C VAL A 70 -14.38 -2.15 -18.10
N LEU A 71 -15.59 -2.44 -17.67
CA LEU A 71 -15.84 -3.21 -16.45
C LEU A 71 -15.59 -4.71 -16.69
N PRO A 72 -15.09 -5.44 -15.67
CA PRO A 72 -14.84 -6.88 -15.78
C PRO A 72 -16.07 -7.68 -16.19
N GLU A 73 -17.24 -7.31 -15.68
CA GLU A 73 -18.51 -7.99 -15.97
C GLU A 73 -18.88 -7.90 -17.47
N THR A 74 -18.45 -6.83 -18.14
CA THR A 74 -18.70 -6.64 -19.59
C THR A 74 -17.84 -7.57 -20.44
N VAL A 75 -16.65 -7.95 -19.94
CA VAL A 75 -15.66 -8.77 -20.66
C VAL A 75 -15.80 -10.25 -20.30
N PHE A 76 -16.05 -10.55 -19.03
CA PHE A 76 -15.99 -11.91 -18.46
C PHE A 76 -17.32 -12.43 -17.91
N GLY A 77 -18.35 -11.56 -17.79
CA GLY A 77 -19.63 -11.86 -17.18
C GLY A 77 -19.75 -11.38 -15.73
N PRO A 78 -20.99 -11.28 -15.20
CA PRO A 78 -21.27 -10.67 -13.90
C PRO A 78 -20.68 -11.41 -12.70
N GLU A 79 -20.40 -12.72 -12.83
CA GLU A 79 -19.85 -13.55 -11.75
C GLU A 79 -18.35 -13.34 -11.56
N PHE A 80 -17.70 -12.67 -12.49
CA PHE A 80 -16.25 -12.52 -12.53
C PHE A 80 -15.70 -11.61 -11.42
N THR A 81 -16.49 -10.67 -10.95
CA THR A 81 -16.10 -9.76 -9.84
C THR A 81 -15.80 -10.49 -8.54
N ALA A 82 -16.42 -11.65 -8.31
CA ALA A 82 -16.16 -12.48 -7.14
C ALA A 82 -14.73 -13.07 -7.12
N LEU A 83 -14.03 -13.07 -8.26
CA LEU A 83 -12.66 -13.59 -8.37
C LEU A 83 -11.60 -12.56 -7.93
N PHE A 84 -11.96 -11.30 -7.78
CA PHE A 84 -11.05 -10.23 -7.36
C PHE A 84 -10.91 -10.17 -5.84
N GLY A 85 -10.33 -11.22 -5.29
CA GLY A 85 -10.05 -11.33 -3.86
C GLY A 85 -8.58 -11.08 -3.53
N SER A 86 -8.25 -11.26 -2.27
CA SER A 86 -6.89 -11.13 -1.73
C SER A 86 -5.98 -12.33 -2.01
N GLN A 87 -6.49 -13.37 -2.64
CA GLN A 87 -5.77 -14.61 -2.97
C GLN A 87 -5.92 -14.95 -4.43
N ALA A 88 -4.94 -15.68 -4.98
CA ALA A 88 -5.06 -16.25 -6.32
C ALA A 88 -6.18 -17.28 -6.35
N VAL A 89 -7.02 -17.22 -7.37
CA VAL A 89 -8.18 -18.08 -7.55
C VAL A 89 -8.14 -18.71 -8.94
N ILE A 90 -8.50 -19.98 -9.01
CA ILE A 90 -8.80 -20.68 -10.26
C ILE A 90 -10.31 -20.86 -10.32
N SER A 91 -10.94 -20.37 -11.38
CA SER A 91 -12.38 -20.59 -11.64
C SER A 91 -12.58 -21.39 -12.91
N ARG A 92 -13.55 -22.32 -12.86
CA ARG A 92 -14.06 -23.09 -14.01
C ARG A 92 -15.57 -23.00 -14.00
N GLU A 93 -16.09 -22.01 -14.69
CA GLU A 93 -17.53 -21.76 -14.79
C GLU A 93 -17.93 -21.49 -16.22
N ASN A 94 -19.11 -22.00 -16.63
CA ASN A 94 -19.71 -21.75 -17.95
C ASN A 94 -18.77 -21.99 -19.14
N ASP A 95 -18.02 -23.11 -19.13
CA ASP A 95 -17.02 -23.48 -20.14
C ASP A 95 -15.80 -22.53 -20.21
N HIS A 96 -15.65 -21.63 -19.25
CA HIS A 96 -14.49 -20.77 -19.12
C HIS A 96 -13.55 -21.23 -18.01
N PHE A 97 -12.25 -21.06 -18.24
CA PHE A 97 -11.21 -21.39 -17.29
C PHE A 97 -10.31 -20.17 -17.06
N TYR A 98 -10.41 -19.59 -15.86
CA TYR A 98 -9.65 -18.41 -15.48
C TYR A 98 -8.72 -18.70 -14.31
N TYR A 99 -7.54 -18.08 -14.35
CA TYR A 99 -6.67 -17.88 -13.19
C TYR A 99 -6.58 -16.37 -12.94
N VAL A 100 -6.93 -15.96 -11.74
CA VAL A 100 -6.87 -14.57 -11.31
C VAL A 100 -5.94 -14.46 -10.13
N GLU A 101 -4.92 -13.62 -10.23
CA GLU A 101 -3.93 -13.39 -9.19
C GLU A 101 -3.92 -11.92 -8.79
N PRO A 102 -4.12 -11.58 -7.49
CA PRO A 102 -3.98 -10.22 -7.02
C PRO A 102 -2.52 -9.79 -7.16
N LEU A 103 -2.30 -8.67 -7.82
CA LEU A 103 -1.02 -7.96 -7.82
C LEU A 103 -0.99 -7.08 -6.58
N VAL A 104 -0.84 -7.74 -5.43
CA VAL A 104 -0.97 -7.08 -4.15
C VAL A 104 0.19 -6.13 -3.94
N GLN A 105 -0.14 -4.88 -3.83
CA GLN A 105 0.79 -3.89 -3.31
C GLN A 105 0.86 -4.05 -1.79
N SER A 106 2.08 -4.19 -1.31
CA SER A 106 2.34 -4.36 0.13
C SER A 106 1.93 -3.15 0.97
N GLY A 107 1.46 -2.06 0.36
CA GLY A 107 1.31 -0.76 0.98
C GLY A 107 2.67 -0.08 1.18
N THR A 108 2.65 1.22 1.45
CA THR A 108 3.84 1.99 1.77
C THR A 108 4.01 2.09 3.28
N ALA A 109 5.20 1.85 3.77
CA ALA A 109 5.58 2.10 5.17
C ALA A 109 6.09 3.54 5.28
N TYR A 110 5.28 4.40 5.87
CA TYR A 110 5.67 5.75 6.23
C TYR A 110 6.28 5.75 7.62
N VAL A 111 7.55 6.09 7.73
CA VAL A 111 8.28 6.15 9.00
C VAL A 111 8.56 7.62 9.34
N PHE A 112 7.91 8.11 10.37
CA PHE A 112 8.06 9.46 10.88
C PHE A 112 9.07 9.47 12.03
N GLY A 113 10.22 10.09 11.77
CA GLY A 113 11.38 10.11 12.65
C GLY A 113 12.53 9.24 12.15
N GLY A 114 13.67 9.87 11.80
CA GLY A 114 14.87 9.24 11.26
C GLY A 114 15.89 8.79 12.30
N GLY A 115 15.46 8.46 13.53
CA GLY A 115 16.32 8.01 14.63
C GLY A 115 16.93 6.62 14.40
N HIS A 116 17.75 6.16 15.36
CA HIS A 116 18.51 4.90 15.24
C HIS A 116 17.62 3.68 14.92
N VAL A 117 16.43 3.57 15.54
CA VAL A 117 15.52 2.44 15.24
C VAL A 117 15.01 2.49 13.81
N ALA A 118 14.67 3.68 13.29
CA ALA A 118 14.24 3.85 11.91
C ALA A 118 15.35 3.47 10.91
N GLN A 119 16.61 3.79 11.24
CA GLN A 119 17.77 3.43 10.41
C GLN A 119 17.96 1.91 10.30
N GLU A 120 17.66 1.17 11.36
CA GLU A 120 17.68 -0.30 11.35
C GLU A 120 16.42 -0.91 10.76
N LEU A 121 15.26 -0.27 10.94
CA LEU A 121 13.96 -0.78 10.48
C LEU A 121 13.84 -0.74 8.95
N VAL A 122 14.25 0.37 8.30
CA VAL A 122 14.07 0.55 6.87
C VAL A 122 14.74 -0.54 6.03
N PRO A 123 16.01 -0.91 6.25
CA PRO A 123 16.64 -2.02 5.53
C PRO A 123 15.93 -3.37 5.71
N VAL A 124 15.38 -3.63 6.90
CA VAL A 124 14.59 -4.85 7.17
C VAL A 124 13.28 -4.83 6.38
N LEU A 125 12.54 -3.74 6.43
CA LEU A 125 11.28 -3.57 5.69
C LEU A 125 11.48 -3.70 4.18
N LYS A 126 12.55 -3.13 3.64
CA LYS A 126 12.91 -3.26 2.22
C LYS A 126 13.16 -4.72 1.83
N LYS A 127 13.91 -5.48 2.65
CA LYS A 127 14.18 -6.90 2.41
C LYS A 127 12.92 -7.76 2.40
N VAL A 128 11.88 -7.38 3.17
CA VAL A 128 10.60 -8.09 3.21
C VAL A 128 9.53 -7.48 2.29
N GLY A 129 9.94 -6.58 1.38
CA GLY A 129 9.14 -6.10 0.25
C GLY A 129 8.21 -4.93 0.54
N PHE A 130 8.45 -4.15 1.60
CA PHE A 130 7.76 -2.88 1.78
C PHE A 130 8.42 -1.75 0.97
N ARG A 131 7.60 -0.86 0.44
CA ARG A 131 8.05 0.47 0.02
C ARG A 131 8.21 1.32 1.28
N CYS A 132 9.31 2.08 1.40
CA CYS A 132 9.61 2.86 2.60
C CYS A 132 9.78 4.33 2.28
N VAL A 133 9.01 5.17 2.97
CA VAL A 133 9.13 6.64 2.95
C VAL A 133 9.50 7.10 4.33
N ILE A 134 10.62 7.84 4.43
CA ILE A 134 11.10 8.42 5.68
C ILE A 134 10.83 9.89 5.70
N MET A 135 10.34 10.39 6.83
CA MET A 135 10.20 11.83 7.07
C MET A 135 10.74 12.20 8.45
N ASP A 136 11.57 13.23 8.51
CA ASP A 136 12.02 13.89 9.76
C ASP A 136 12.06 15.40 9.54
N ASP A 137 11.92 16.16 10.61
CA ASP A 137 11.99 17.64 10.56
C ASP A 137 13.44 18.16 10.41
N ARG A 138 14.43 17.30 10.50
CA ARG A 138 15.86 17.62 10.49
C ARG A 138 16.58 16.93 9.34
N GLU A 139 17.23 17.69 8.48
CA GLU A 139 17.98 17.20 7.34
C GLU A 139 19.05 16.14 7.73
N MET A 140 19.72 16.33 8.89
CA MET A 140 20.72 15.38 9.36
C MET A 140 20.16 13.97 9.65
N PHE A 141 18.85 13.82 9.85
CA PHE A 141 18.14 12.55 10.09
C PHE A 141 17.28 12.11 8.89
N ALA A 142 17.03 12.98 7.95
CA ALA A 142 16.27 12.68 6.74
C ALA A 142 17.11 13.00 5.50
N ASN A 143 18.04 12.12 5.17
CA ASN A 143 18.87 12.24 3.97
C ASN A 143 19.25 10.86 3.40
N ARG A 144 19.69 10.86 2.14
CA ARG A 144 20.05 9.64 1.42
C ARG A 144 21.29 8.93 1.93
N GLN A 145 22.16 9.59 2.67
CA GLN A 145 23.35 8.96 3.27
C GLN A 145 22.94 8.10 4.48
N VAL A 146 21.95 8.58 5.25
CA VAL A 146 21.40 7.85 6.40
C VAL A 146 20.42 6.76 5.96
N PHE A 147 19.64 7.00 4.91
CA PHE A 147 18.63 6.06 4.39
C PHE A 147 18.86 5.73 2.91
N PRO A 148 19.93 5.01 2.56
CA PRO A 148 20.21 4.66 1.17
C PRO A 148 19.13 3.75 0.54
N ASP A 149 18.52 2.88 1.34
CA ASP A 149 17.54 1.88 0.90
C ASP A 149 16.09 2.41 0.84
N ALA A 150 15.81 3.59 1.40
CA ALA A 150 14.47 4.17 1.37
C ALA A 150 14.04 4.54 -0.06
N ASP A 151 12.78 4.36 -0.42
CA ASP A 151 12.26 4.79 -1.72
C ASP A 151 12.17 6.33 -1.79
N GLN A 152 11.81 6.96 -0.66
CA GLN A 152 11.76 8.41 -0.55
C GLN A 152 12.25 8.87 0.82
N VAL A 153 12.92 10.01 0.86
CA VAL A 153 13.38 10.66 2.09
C VAL A 153 12.94 12.12 2.03
N ILE A 154 12.26 12.57 3.08
CA ILE A 154 11.59 13.87 3.12
C ILE A 154 12.04 14.63 4.38
N VAL A 155 12.48 15.87 4.20
CA VAL A 155 12.59 16.84 5.30
C VAL A 155 11.30 17.64 5.31
N GLY A 156 10.54 17.57 6.40
CA GLY A 156 9.23 18.21 6.43
C GLY A 156 8.68 18.48 7.82
N ASP A 157 7.59 19.24 7.85
CA ASP A 157 6.92 19.67 9.07
C ASP A 157 5.99 18.54 9.59
N MET A 158 6.27 18.00 10.77
CA MET A 158 5.49 16.97 11.42
C MET A 158 4.08 17.41 11.81
N GLU A 159 3.82 18.71 11.89
CA GLU A 159 2.48 19.26 12.17
C GLU A 159 1.58 19.22 10.93
N ARG A 160 2.14 19.03 9.73
CA ARG A 160 1.43 19.06 8.45
C ARG A 160 1.93 17.96 7.50
N ILE A 161 1.90 16.71 7.95
CA ILE A 161 2.41 15.58 7.14
C ILE A 161 1.68 15.44 5.80
N GLY A 162 0.40 15.83 5.74
CA GLY A 162 -0.41 15.78 4.53
C GLY A 162 0.09 16.68 3.38
N ASP A 163 0.95 17.67 3.66
CA ASP A 163 1.58 18.52 2.62
C ASP A 163 2.71 17.78 1.89
N TYR A 164 3.19 16.66 2.45
CA TYR A 164 4.39 15.94 1.99
C TYR A 164 4.09 14.51 1.53
N VAL A 165 3.10 13.85 2.15
CA VAL A 165 2.76 12.45 1.90
C VAL A 165 1.25 12.24 1.82
N SER A 166 0.85 11.25 1.01
CA SER A 166 -0.55 10.82 0.90
C SER A 166 -0.67 9.41 1.46
N ILE A 167 -1.14 9.31 2.70
CA ILE A 167 -1.33 8.03 3.39
C ILE A 167 -2.72 7.49 3.06
N ARG A 168 -2.79 6.21 2.69
CA ARG A 168 -4.01 5.52 2.27
C ARG A 168 -4.38 4.39 3.26
N PRO A 169 -5.61 3.87 3.21
CA PRO A 169 -6.03 2.79 4.09
C PRO A 169 -5.18 1.50 4.03
N GLN A 170 -4.51 1.24 2.90
CA GLN A 170 -3.61 0.08 2.76
C GLN A 170 -2.18 0.32 3.25
N ASP A 171 -1.84 1.54 3.64
CA ASP A 171 -0.49 1.92 4.04
C ASP A 171 -0.24 1.69 5.55
N TYR A 172 1.03 1.74 5.91
CA TYR A 172 1.54 1.50 7.26
C TYR A 172 2.21 2.76 7.78
N VAL A 173 1.92 3.13 9.01
CA VAL A 173 2.48 4.31 9.65
C VAL A 173 3.25 3.90 10.90
N CYS A 174 4.52 4.28 10.97
CA CYS A 174 5.38 4.12 12.13
C CYS A 174 5.75 5.49 12.69
N VAL A 175 5.27 5.80 13.90
CA VAL A 175 5.56 7.05 14.60
C VAL A 175 6.71 6.82 15.57
N MET A 176 7.89 7.36 15.23
CA MET A 176 9.16 7.16 15.95
C MET A 176 9.88 8.50 16.15
N THR A 177 9.13 9.58 16.34
CA THR A 177 9.70 10.93 16.40
C THR A 177 10.40 11.18 17.72
N ARG A 178 11.19 12.26 17.75
CA ARG A 178 11.75 12.73 19.02
C ARG A 178 10.68 13.49 19.82
N GLY A 179 10.31 12.96 20.97
CA GLY A 179 9.43 13.65 21.91
C GLY A 179 7.93 13.47 21.60
N HIS A 180 7.14 13.68 22.63
CA HIS A 180 5.71 13.40 22.64
C HIS A 180 4.87 14.38 21.79
N GLN A 181 5.38 15.57 21.52
CA GLN A 181 4.67 16.62 20.77
C GLN A 181 4.53 16.23 19.30
N PHE A 182 5.63 15.85 18.65
CA PHE A 182 5.59 15.42 17.24
C PHE A 182 4.86 14.09 17.07
N ASP A 183 5.02 13.14 18.02
CA ASP A 183 4.24 11.91 17.98
C ASP A 183 2.73 12.18 18.00
N TYR A 184 2.28 13.14 18.83
CA TYR A 184 0.88 13.54 18.88
C TYR A 184 0.40 14.10 17.54
N TYR A 185 1.14 15.03 16.92
CA TYR A 185 0.72 15.63 15.64
C TYR A 185 0.66 14.60 14.52
N VAL A 186 1.67 13.75 14.42
CA VAL A 186 1.70 12.68 13.41
C VAL A 186 0.59 11.66 13.66
N GLN A 187 0.44 11.19 14.90
CA GLN A 187 -0.58 10.21 15.25
C GLN A 187 -2.00 10.74 15.02
N LYS A 188 -2.28 12.01 15.36
CA LYS A 188 -3.56 12.67 15.13
C LYS A 188 -3.94 12.68 13.64
N GLN A 189 -3.01 13.07 12.78
CA GLN A 189 -3.21 13.13 11.34
C GLN A 189 -3.36 11.72 10.75
N ALA A 190 -2.52 10.76 11.18
CA ALA A 190 -2.58 9.38 10.71
C ALA A 190 -3.89 8.68 11.11
N LEU A 191 -4.39 8.88 12.36
CA LEU A 191 -5.67 8.32 12.82
C LEU A 191 -6.83 8.77 11.93
N ALA A 192 -6.86 10.03 11.51
CA ALA A 192 -7.90 10.55 10.62
C ALA A 192 -7.89 9.89 9.23
N LEU A 193 -6.73 9.40 8.77
CA LEU A 193 -6.54 8.75 7.46
C LEU A 193 -6.77 7.22 7.51
N LYS A 194 -6.86 6.63 8.71
CA LYS A 194 -7.18 5.21 8.96
C LYS A 194 -6.28 4.23 8.17
N PRO A 195 -4.96 4.31 8.28
CA PRO A 195 -4.06 3.34 7.65
C PRO A 195 -4.31 1.94 8.21
N CYS A 196 -3.93 0.89 7.48
CA CYS A 196 -4.08 -0.49 7.96
C CYS A 196 -3.19 -0.82 9.17
N TYR A 197 -2.16 -0.03 9.39
CA TYR A 197 -1.28 -0.15 10.55
C TYR A 197 -0.85 1.24 11.02
N LEU A 198 -1.01 1.49 12.31
CA LEU A 198 -0.49 2.68 12.98
C LEU A 198 0.24 2.24 14.25
N GLY A 199 1.56 2.20 14.18
CA GLY A 199 2.43 1.85 15.29
C GLY A 199 3.11 3.07 15.89
N VAL A 200 3.14 3.17 17.22
CA VAL A 200 3.72 4.32 17.94
C VAL A 200 4.77 3.86 18.91
N MET A 201 5.98 4.40 18.74
CA MET A 201 7.10 4.15 19.64
C MET A 201 7.03 5.07 20.86
N GLY A 202 7.06 4.49 22.04
CA GLY A 202 7.12 5.30 23.25
C GLY A 202 7.08 4.50 24.54
N SER A 203 7.57 5.11 25.60
CA SER A 203 7.35 4.60 26.95
C SER A 203 5.88 4.67 27.34
N LYS A 204 5.46 3.88 28.32
CA LYS A 204 4.08 3.88 28.85
C LYS A 204 3.59 5.30 29.19
N ASN A 205 4.47 6.13 29.79
CA ASN A 205 4.10 7.49 30.15
C ASN A 205 3.91 8.39 28.93
N LYS A 206 4.78 8.28 27.92
CA LYS A 206 4.67 9.02 26.67
C LYS A 206 3.36 8.67 25.94
N ILE A 207 3.06 7.39 25.82
CA ILE A 207 1.81 6.87 25.21
C ILE A 207 0.59 7.42 25.97
N ARG A 208 0.59 7.39 27.31
CA ARG A 208 -0.51 7.93 28.13
C ARG A 208 -0.79 9.41 27.83
N VAL A 209 0.26 10.25 27.83
CA VAL A 209 0.12 11.71 27.58
C VAL A 209 -0.46 11.98 26.19
N VAL A 210 0.01 11.26 25.17
CA VAL A 210 -0.51 11.42 23.79
C VAL A 210 -1.95 10.92 23.71
N THR A 211 -2.27 9.79 24.33
CA THR A 211 -3.63 9.23 24.39
C THR A 211 -4.62 10.22 25.00
N GLU A 212 -4.28 10.83 26.15
CA GLU A 212 -5.13 11.82 26.81
C GLU A 212 -5.46 13.00 25.88
N ARG A 213 -4.48 13.53 25.16
CA ARG A 213 -4.69 14.62 24.19
C ARG A 213 -5.56 14.21 23.00
N LEU A 214 -5.38 12.98 22.48
CA LEU A 214 -6.20 12.48 21.38
C LEU A 214 -7.66 12.31 21.78
N LEU A 215 -7.91 11.88 23.03
CA LEU A 215 -9.28 11.82 23.58
C LEU A 215 -9.90 13.22 23.71
N GLU A 216 -9.13 14.22 24.14
CA GLU A 216 -9.58 15.62 24.19
C GLU A 216 -9.90 16.17 22.79
N ASP A 217 -9.22 15.72 21.75
CA ASP A 217 -9.48 16.05 20.34
C ASP A 217 -10.71 15.31 19.77
N GLY A 218 -11.33 14.38 20.53
CA GLY A 218 -12.55 13.69 20.14
C GLY A 218 -12.35 12.33 19.46
N PHE A 219 -11.13 11.80 19.42
CA PHE A 219 -10.93 10.40 18.99
C PHE A 219 -11.50 9.44 20.03
N SER A 220 -12.11 8.35 19.57
CA SER A 220 -12.67 7.34 20.45
C SER A 220 -11.59 6.44 21.06
N ASN A 221 -11.93 5.80 22.19
CA ASN A 221 -11.06 4.81 22.79
C ASN A 221 -10.78 3.61 21.86
N GLU A 222 -11.75 3.26 21.03
CA GLU A 222 -11.66 2.18 20.05
C GLU A 222 -10.63 2.51 18.96
N GLU A 223 -10.65 3.72 18.39
CA GLU A 223 -9.68 4.17 17.40
C GLU A 223 -8.26 4.20 17.98
N ILE A 224 -8.11 4.68 19.21
CA ILE A 224 -6.79 4.75 19.86
C ILE A 224 -6.27 3.34 20.21
N LYS A 225 -7.14 2.43 20.67
CA LYS A 225 -6.77 1.03 20.97
C LYS A 225 -6.43 0.22 19.74
N ALA A 226 -6.91 0.61 18.57
CA ALA A 226 -6.52 0.00 17.30
C ALA A 226 -5.07 0.32 16.90
N CYS A 227 -4.43 1.32 17.53
CA CYS A 227 -3.02 1.60 17.33
C CYS A 227 -2.14 0.57 18.07
N HIS A 228 -1.04 0.20 17.44
CA HIS A 228 -0.01 -0.67 18.02
C HIS A 228 0.89 0.16 18.97
N MET A 229 0.59 0.16 20.26
CA MET A 229 1.29 0.97 21.28
C MET A 229 1.59 0.17 22.55
N PRO A 230 2.85 -0.09 22.85
CA PRO A 230 4.05 0.27 22.07
C PRO A 230 4.14 -0.52 20.77
N ILE A 231 4.77 0.08 19.75
CA ILE A 231 5.00 -0.53 18.45
C ILE A 231 5.85 -1.81 18.56
N GLY A 232 5.52 -2.83 17.77
CA GLY A 232 6.25 -4.08 17.65
C GLY A 232 5.75 -5.19 18.57
N LEU A 233 6.09 -6.42 18.23
CA LEU A 233 5.74 -7.62 19.00
C LEU A 233 6.53 -7.66 20.32
N GLY A 234 5.93 -8.20 21.37
CA GLY A 234 6.54 -8.35 22.70
C GLY A 234 7.62 -9.45 22.74
N ILE A 235 8.76 -9.23 22.13
CA ILE A 235 9.91 -10.17 22.09
C ILE A 235 11.03 -9.80 23.06
N HIS A 236 10.80 -8.86 23.97
CA HIS A 236 11.81 -8.31 24.88
C HIS A 236 13.01 -7.66 24.19
N ALA A 237 12.74 -6.96 23.05
CA ALA A 237 13.74 -6.24 22.28
C ALA A 237 14.29 -5.04 23.07
N GLU A 238 15.60 -4.89 23.13
CA GLU A 238 16.30 -3.81 23.84
C GLU A 238 17.12 -2.93 22.90
N THR A 239 17.78 -3.52 21.91
CA THR A 239 18.60 -2.79 20.95
C THR A 239 17.78 -2.23 19.79
N PRO A 240 18.23 -1.16 19.10
CA PRO A 240 17.58 -0.66 17.91
C PRO A 240 17.34 -1.73 16.83
N GLN A 241 18.28 -2.65 16.65
CA GLN A 241 18.22 -3.77 15.72
C GLN A 241 17.11 -4.76 16.10
N GLU A 242 17.02 -5.14 17.36
CA GLU A 242 15.98 -6.04 17.86
C GLU A 242 14.59 -5.40 17.79
N ILE A 243 14.48 -4.10 18.12
CA ILE A 243 13.24 -3.34 18.00
C ILE A 243 12.80 -3.29 16.53
N ALA A 244 13.73 -3.07 15.60
CA ALA A 244 13.45 -3.09 14.18
C ALA A 244 12.89 -4.44 13.70
N VAL A 245 13.44 -5.56 14.19
CA VAL A 245 12.92 -6.91 13.91
C VAL A 245 11.53 -7.10 14.50
N SER A 246 11.30 -6.67 15.73
CA SER A 246 10.01 -6.74 16.42
C SER A 246 8.91 -5.99 15.63
N VAL A 247 9.21 -4.75 15.21
CA VAL A 247 8.29 -3.91 14.42
C VAL A 247 8.03 -4.52 13.05
N ALA A 248 9.06 -4.96 12.35
CA ALA A 248 8.91 -5.59 11.04
C ALA A 248 8.06 -6.87 11.11
N ALA A 249 8.25 -7.69 12.16
CA ALA A 249 7.46 -8.90 12.36
C ALA A 249 5.97 -8.58 12.60
N GLU A 250 5.66 -7.56 13.40
CA GLU A 250 4.29 -7.10 13.61
C GLU A 250 3.65 -6.60 12.30
N MET A 251 4.36 -5.78 11.52
CA MET A 251 3.89 -5.29 10.22
C MET A 251 3.66 -6.43 9.21
N ILE A 252 4.50 -7.47 9.22
CA ILE A 252 4.29 -8.68 8.41
C ILE A 252 3.02 -9.41 8.84
N SER A 253 2.73 -9.53 10.14
CA SER A 253 1.51 -10.14 10.66
C SER A 253 0.28 -9.38 10.17
N VAL A 254 0.24 -8.07 10.35
CA VAL A 254 -0.86 -7.22 9.88
C VAL A 254 -1.06 -7.33 8.36
N ARG A 255 0.04 -7.34 7.60
CA ARG A 255 -0.01 -7.56 6.15
C ARG A 255 -0.63 -8.93 5.80
N ALA A 256 -0.24 -9.99 6.51
CA ALA A 256 -0.76 -11.33 6.27
C ALA A 256 -2.25 -11.43 6.60
N GLU A 257 -2.69 -10.80 7.68
CA GLU A 257 -4.11 -10.72 8.08
C GLU A 257 -4.93 -9.96 7.03
N ARG A 258 -4.48 -8.79 6.62
CA ARG A 258 -5.12 -7.99 5.56
C ARG A 258 -5.26 -8.76 4.25
N LEU A 259 -4.26 -9.57 3.90
CA LEU A 259 -4.25 -10.38 2.69
C LEU A 259 -4.96 -11.74 2.84
N GLY A 260 -5.64 -11.98 3.96
CA GLY A 260 -6.32 -13.26 4.23
C GLY A 260 -5.37 -14.45 4.32
N LYS A 261 -4.06 -14.22 4.49
CA LYS A 261 -3.05 -15.28 4.67
C LYS A 261 -2.98 -15.74 6.12
N ILE A 262 -4.11 -16.17 6.68
CA ILE A 262 -4.15 -16.74 8.02
C ILE A 262 -3.48 -18.12 7.95
N ARG A 263 -2.25 -18.22 8.43
CA ARG A 263 -1.68 -19.54 8.72
C ARG A 263 -2.35 -20.07 9.99
N ARG A 264 -3.03 -21.18 9.83
CA ARG A 264 -3.48 -22.02 10.94
C ARG A 264 -2.28 -22.70 11.60
#